data_50f2c7b8f42730b6d8e1301a3e037886
#
_entry.id   50f2c7b8f42730b6d8e1301a3e037886
#
_cell.length_a   1.000
_cell.length_b   1.000
_cell.length_c   1.000
_cell.angle_alpha   90.00
_cell.angle_beta   90.00
_cell.angle_gamma   90.00
#
_symmetry.space_group_name_H-M   'P 1'
#
loop_
_entity.id
_entity.type
_entity.pdbx_description
1 polymer ?
#
loop_
_entity_poly.entity_id
_entity_poly.type
_entity_poly.pdbx_seq_one_letter_code
_entity_poly.pdbx_strand_id
1 'polypeptide(L)'
;WAAQPGLRTVQGEIEAAIALVARQEVATTVAGRTDAGVHARHQVCHLDLSRQAWARLAPRAERSEDDAATSIVRRLNKILSGRYGERSRTRGMGVARGTCDVRIFAARVVDASFDARFSALARRYTYRVSDAPDPLARWDRLWVDEPLDDQAMNDAAAPLLGQHDFLGYCRPREGATTIRTLRTLRAVREADGTLAFRVEADAFCHSMVRSLVGALLLVGSGARDIDYP
;
A
#
# COMPACT_ATOMS: atom_id res chain seq x y z
N TRP A 1 2.79 -6.05 -4.42
CA TRP A 1 1.46 -6.00 -5.04
C TRP A 1 1.39 -6.86 -6.30
N ALA A 2 2.17 -6.51 -7.34
CA ALA A 2 2.01 -7.01 -8.71
C ALA A 2 2.16 -8.53 -8.82
N ALA A 3 1.35 -9.13 -9.70
CA ALA A 3 1.43 -10.55 -10.02
C ALA A 3 2.85 -10.90 -10.54
N GLN A 4 3.40 -12.01 -10.03
CA GLN A 4 4.71 -12.51 -10.41
C GLN A 4 4.64 -14.06 -10.50
N PRO A 5 5.29 -14.68 -11.49
CA PRO A 5 5.31 -16.12 -11.62
C PRO A 5 5.83 -16.81 -10.34
N GLY A 6 5.11 -17.81 -9.87
CA GLY A 6 5.51 -18.60 -8.69
C GLY A 6 5.37 -17.91 -7.35
N LEU A 7 5.00 -16.62 -7.29
CA LEU A 7 4.83 -15.86 -6.06
C LEU A 7 3.37 -15.57 -5.77
N ARG A 8 3.02 -15.64 -4.49
CA ARG A 8 1.73 -15.16 -4.01
C ARG A 8 1.75 -13.64 -3.89
N THR A 9 0.82 -12.97 -4.56
CA THR A 9 0.73 -11.52 -4.58
C THR A 9 -0.70 -11.07 -4.29
N VAL A 10 -0.88 -9.84 -3.79
CA VAL A 10 -2.21 -9.26 -3.54
C VAL A 10 -3.01 -9.20 -4.83
N GLN A 11 -2.40 -8.76 -5.93
CA GLN A 11 -3.02 -8.73 -7.25
C GLN A 11 -3.52 -10.10 -7.69
N GLY A 12 -2.67 -11.11 -7.63
CA GLY A 12 -3.04 -12.48 -8.03
C GLY A 12 -4.15 -13.08 -7.17
N GLU A 13 -4.18 -12.78 -5.86
CA GLU A 13 -5.27 -13.23 -4.98
C GLU A 13 -6.61 -12.58 -5.34
N ILE A 14 -6.61 -11.28 -5.62
CA ILE A 14 -7.83 -10.54 -5.98
C ILE A 14 -8.33 -10.98 -7.36
N GLU A 15 -7.46 -11.05 -8.36
CA GLU A 15 -7.80 -11.47 -9.72
C GLU A 15 -8.34 -12.90 -9.75
N ALA A 16 -7.70 -13.83 -9.05
CA ALA A 16 -8.18 -15.20 -8.94
C ALA A 16 -9.54 -15.32 -8.22
N ALA A 17 -9.80 -14.49 -7.20
CA ALA A 17 -11.08 -14.46 -6.52
C ALA A 17 -12.21 -13.92 -7.43
N ILE A 18 -11.92 -12.89 -8.21
CA ILE A 18 -12.86 -12.31 -9.17
C ILE A 18 -13.11 -13.29 -10.31
N ALA A 19 -12.05 -13.85 -10.92
CA ALA A 19 -12.14 -14.78 -12.03
C ALA A 19 -12.99 -16.02 -11.69
N LEU A 20 -12.87 -16.54 -10.46
CA LEU A 20 -13.67 -17.67 -9.99
C LEU A 20 -15.18 -17.38 -10.03
N VAL A 21 -15.59 -16.17 -9.65
CA VAL A 21 -17.01 -15.78 -9.63
C VAL A 21 -17.48 -15.32 -11.00
N ALA A 22 -16.72 -14.49 -11.67
CA ALA A 22 -17.06 -13.90 -12.95
C ALA A 22 -16.98 -14.90 -14.10
N ARG A 23 -16.23 -16.02 -13.92
CA ARG A 23 -15.87 -16.99 -14.95
C ARG A 23 -15.23 -16.30 -16.16
N GLN A 24 -14.37 -15.35 -15.88
CA GLN A 24 -13.60 -14.56 -16.83
C GLN A 24 -12.26 -14.23 -16.19
N GLU A 25 -11.18 -14.38 -16.94
CA GLU A 25 -9.89 -13.85 -16.53
C GLU A 25 -9.95 -12.33 -16.50
N VAL A 26 -9.32 -11.74 -15.49
CA VAL A 26 -9.32 -10.30 -15.26
C VAL A 26 -7.91 -9.84 -14.96
N ALA A 27 -7.63 -8.61 -15.36
CA ALA A 27 -6.42 -7.87 -14.98
C ALA A 27 -6.82 -6.61 -14.22
N THR A 28 -6.16 -6.35 -13.11
CA THR A 28 -6.41 -5.14 -12.30
C THR A 28 -5.33 -4.09 -12.54
N THR A 29 -5.76 -2.84 -12.71
CA THR A 29 -4.88 -1.66 -12.68
C THR A 29 -4.94 -1.04 -11.29
N VAL A 30 -3.79 -0.86 -10.63
CA VAL A 30 -3.68 -0.36 -9.26
C VAL A 30 -3.16 1.07 -9.21
N ALA A 31 -3.65 1.85 -8.25
CA ALA A 31 -3.22 3.24 -8.02
C ALA A 31 -1.73 3.37 -7.74
N GLY A 32 -1.17 2.43 -6.97
CA GLY A 32 0.26 2.38 -6.69
C GLY A 32 0.70 0.97 -6.29
N ARG A 33 1.71 0.44 -6.96
CA ARG A 33 2.31 -0.85 -6.58
C ARG A 33 3.05 -0.68 -5.26
N THR A 34 2.92 -1.68 -4.38
CA THR A 34 3.68 -1.77 -3.14
C THR A 34 4.70 -2.88 -3.24
N ASP A 35 5.87 -2.69 -2.62
CA ASP A 35 6.92 -3.69 -2.53
C ASP A 35 6.56 -4.81 -1.53
N ALA A 36 7.36 -5.86 -1.47
CA ALA A 36 7.22 -6.91 -0.46
C ALA A 36 7.36 -6.33 0.96
N GLY A 37 6.51 -6.77 1.87
CA GLY A 37 6.48 -6.29 3.26
C GLY A 37 5.73 -4.97 3.48
N VAL A 38 5.33 -4.26 2.41
CA VAL A 38 4.54 -3.04 2.54
C VAL A 38 3.06 -3.37 2.68
N HIS A 39 2.44 -2.89 3.75
CA HIS A 39 1.01 -3.01 4.00
C HIS A 39 0.25 -1.84 3.42
N ALA A 40 -0.99 -2.07 2.95
CA ALA A 40 -1.86 -1.02 2.47
C ALA A 40 -3.17 -1.01 3.27
N ARG A 41 -3.47 0.11 3.92
CA ARG A 41 -4.77 0.32 4.60
C ARG A 41 -5.87 0.72 3.62
N HIS A 42 -5.49 1.37 2.52
CA HIS A 42 -6.42 1.88 1.51
C HIS A 42 -5.74 1.84 0.13
N GLN A 43 -5.83 0.73 -0.55
CA GLN A 43 -5.39 0.57 -1.94
C GLN A 43 -6.61 0.62 -2.86
N VAL A 44 -6.45 1.24 -4.02
CA VAL A 44 -7.49 1.33 -5.04
C VAL A 44 -7.02 0.62 -6.30
N CYS A 45 -7.88 -0.18 -6.90
CA CYS A 45 -7.66 -0.74 -8.22
C CYS A 45 -8.98 -0.71 -9.01
N HIS A 46 -8.87 -0.71 -10.33
CA HIS A 46 -10.00 -0.89 -11.23
C HIS A 46 -9.76 -2.06 -12.17
N LEU A 47 -10.82 -2.55 -12.77
CA LEU A 47 -10.82 -3.59 -13.80
C LEU A 47 -12.06 -3.43 -14.67
N ASP A 48 -11.98 -3.94 -15.89
CA ASP A 48 -13.10 -4.03 -16.81
C ASP A 48 -13.70 -5.43 -16.81
N LEU A 49 -15.01 -5.51 -16.89
CA LEU A 49 -15.76 -6.76 -16.95
C LEU A 49 -16.73 -6.75 -18.14
N SER A 50 -16.89 -7.91 -18.77
CA SER A 50 -17.99 -8.11 -19.71
C SER A 50 -19.34 -8.02 -18.97
N ARG A 51 -20.42 -7.66 -19.66
CA ARG A 51 -21.78 -7.65 -19.09
C ARG A 51 -22.14 -8.99 -18.45
N GLN A 52 -21.72 -10.09 -19.07
CA GLN A 52 -22.00 -11.43 -18.57
C GLN A 52 -21.21 -11.74 -17.28
N ALA A 53 -19.94 -11.35 -17.21
CA ALA A 53 -19.12 -11.47 -16.00
C ALA A 53 -19.64 -10.60 -14.86
N TRP A 54 -20.08 -9.37 -15.16
CA TRP A 54 -20.75 -8.49 -14.22
C TRP A 54 -22.01 -9.11 -13.64
N ALA A 55 -22.91 -9.65 -14.46
CA ALA A 55 -24.13 -10.30 -13.99
C ALA A 55 -23.86 -11.49 -13.06
N ARG A 56 -22.77 -12.23 -13.28
CA ARG A 56 -22.34 -13.32 -12.36
C ARG A 56 -21.74 -12.81 -11.06
N LEU A 57 -20.95 -11.74 -11.13
CA LEU A 57 -20.31 -11.14 -9.96
C LEU A 57 -21.34 -10.42 -9.07
N ALA A 58 -22.26 -9.71 -9.68
CA ALA A 58 -23.29 -8.89 -9.05
C ALA A 58 -24.72 -9.34 -9.42
N PRO A 59 -25.20 -10.54 -9.02
CA PRO A 59 -26.50 -11.07 -9.42
C PRO A 59 -27.70 -10.27 -8.88
N ARG A 60 -27.45 -9.28 -8.03
CA ARG A 60 -28.48 -8.38 -7.47
C ARG A 60 -28.33 -6.94 -7.93
N ALA A 61 -27.54 -6.69 -8.98
CA ALA A 61 -27.33 -5.35 -9.54
C ALA A 61 -28.62 -4.68 -10.01
N GLU A 62 -29.63 -5.46 -10.38
CA GLU A 62 -30.96 -4.99 -10.76
C GLU A 62 -31.74 -4.29 -9.62
N ARG A 63 -31.35 -4.49 -8.36
CA ARG A 63 -32.01 -3.88 -7.20
C ARG A 63 -31.47 -2.48 -6.91
N SER A 64 -30.15 -2.36 -6.77
CA SER A 64 -29.43 -1.10 -6.64
C SER A 64 -27.92 -1.33 -6.83
N GLU A 65 -27.17 -0.27 -7.15
CA GLU A 65 -25.71 -0.32 -7.21
C GLU A 65 -25.11 -0.64 -5.83
N ASP A 66 -25.68 -0.14 -4.75
CA ASP A 66 -25.22 -0.39 -3.38
C ASP A 66 -25.42 -1.87 -2.98
N ASP A 67 -26.53 -2.49 -3.37
CA ASP A 67 -26.77 -3.92 -3.15
C ASP A 67 -25.79 -4.78 -3.93
N ALA A 68 -25.49 -4.38 -5.18
CA ALA A 68 -24.48 -5.02 -6.01
C ALA A 68 -23.10 -4.94 -5.35
N ALA A 69 -22.68 -3.74 -4.97
CA ALA A 69 -21.40 -3.49 -4.33
C ALA A 69 -21.23 -4.29 -3.02
N THR A 70 -22.23 -4.26 -2.15
CA THR A 70 -22.24 -5.03 -0.90
C THR A 70 -22.12 -6.53 -1.15
N SER A 71 -22.86 -7.04 -2.14
CA SER A 71 -22.82 -8.45 -2.53
C SER A 71 -21.45 -8.87 -3.04
N ILE A 72 -20.84 -8.07 -3.91
CA ILE A 72 -19.49 -8.27 -4.45
C ILE A 72 -18.47 -8.35 -3.32
N VAL A 73 -18.41 -7.34 -2.47
CA VAL A 73 -17.46 -7.25 -1.35
C VAL A 73 -17.59 -8.48 -0.44
N ARG A 74 -18.80 -8.86 -0.06
CA ARG A 74 -19.04 -10.04 0.79
C ARG A 74 -18.59 -11.34 0.14
N ARG A 75 -18.91 -11.55 -1.14
CA ARG A 75 -18.54 -12.77 -1.88
C ARG A 75 -17.03 -12.91 -2.04
N LEU A 76 -16.38 -11.85 -2.46
CA LEU A 76 -14.92 -11.85 -2.67
C LEU A 76 -14.17 -12.04 -1.34
N ASN A 77 -14.57 -11.36 -0.28
CA ASN A 77 -13.96 -11.55 1.04
C ASN A 77 -14.15 -12.96 1.60
N LYS A 78 -15.29 -13.62 1.32
CA LYS A 78 -15.49 -15.03 1.68
C LYS A 78 -14.51 -15.96 0.97
N ILE A 79 -14.24 -15.71 -0.32
CA ILE A 79 -13.28 -16.49 -1.11
C ILE A 79 -11.85 -16.22 -0.59
N LEU A 80 -11.46 -14.96 -0.42
CA LEU A 80 -10.12 -14.58 0.05
C LEU A 80 -9.81 -15.19 1.42
N SER A 81 -10.74 -15.13 2.38
CA SER A 81 -10.54 -15.73 3.69
C SER A 81 -10.53 -17.26 3.66
N GLY A 82 -11.32 -17.89 2.79
CA GLY A 82 -11.28 -19.33 2.57
C GLY A 82 -9.95 -19.82 2.05
N ARG A 83 -9.42 -19.16 1.01
CA ARG A 83 -8.11 -19.46 0.42
C ARG A 83 -6.96 -19.22 1.41
N TYR A 84 -7.06 -18.16 2.22
CA TYR A 84 -6.08 -17.90 3.27
C TYR A 84 -6.07 -19.00 4.35
N GLY A 85 -7.27 -19.38 4.84
CA GLY A 85 -7.42 -20.43 5.85
C GLY A 85 -6.93 -21.79 5.37
N GLU A 86 -7.20 -22.18 4.13
CA GLU A 86 -6.70 -23.41 3.53
C GLU A 86 -5.17 -23.44 3.49
N ARG A 87 -4.56 -22.35 3.00
CA ARG A 87 -3.12 -22.19 2.92
C ARG A 87 -2.42 -22.20 4.29
N SER A 88 -3.06 -21.58 5.28
CA SER A 88 -2.55 -21.58 6.66
C SER A 88 -2.55 -22.98 7.24
N ARG A 89 -3.61 -23.76 7.03
CA ARG A 89 -3.67 -25.17 7.45
C ARG A 89 -2.59 -26.02 6.80
N THR A 90 -2.35 -25.84 5.49
CA THR A 90 -1.30 -26.55 4.77
C THR A 90 0.10 -26.27 5.34
N ARG A 91 0.28 -25.12 5.97
CA ARG A 91 1.52 -24.71 6.65
C ARG A 91 1.53 -25.05 8.15
N GLY A 92 0.57 -25.83 8.64
CA GLY A 92 0.46 -26.19 10.05
C GLY A 92 0.01 -25.04 10.97
N MET A 93 -0.48 -23.93 10.41
CA MET A 93 -0.94 -22.79 11.21
C MET A 93 -2.45 -22.83 11.38
N GLY A 94 -2.93 -22.86 12.63
CA GLY A 94 -4.33 -22.64 12.97
C GLY A 94 -4.66 -21.15 12.90
N VAL A 95 -5.66 -20.77 12.09
CA VAL A 95 -6.17 -19.41 12.04
C VAL A 95 -7.67 -19.39 12.30
N ALA A 96 -8.15 -18.35 12.99
CA ALA A 96 -9.56 -18.18 13.24
C ALA A 96 -10.35 -18.04 11.91
N ARG A 97 -11.60 -18.52 11.91
CA ARG A 97 -12.48 -18.39 10.75
C ARG A 97 -12.65 -16.92 10.38
N GLY A 98 -12.53 -16.60 9.09
CA GLY A 98 -12.67 -15.24 8.58
C GLY A 98 -11.38 -14.42 8.61
N THR A 99 -10.29 -14.94 9.21
CA THR A 99 -8.97 -14.31 9.11
C THR A 99 -8.49 -14.28 7.67
N CYS A 100 -7.95 -13.15 7.22
CA CYS A 100 -7.31 -12.99 5.92
C CYS A 100 -6.30 -11.84 5.97
N ASP A 101 -5.34 -11.88 5.07
CA ASP A 101 -4.32 -10.85 4.88
C ASP A 101 -4.61 -9.94 3.67
N VAL A 102 -5.67 -10.25 2.90
CA VAL A 102 -6.19 -9.42 1.82
C VAL A 102 -7.69 -9.25 2.00
N ARG A 103 -8.15 -7.99 2.07
CA ARG A 103 -9.56 -7.68 2.27
C ARG A 103 -10.01 -6.55 1.35
N ILE A 104 -11.18 -6.72 0.75
CA ILE A 104 -11.87 -5.69 -0.05
C ILE A 104 -12.84 -4.95 0.86
N PHE A 105 -12.71 -3.63 0.94
CA PHE A 105 -13.57 -2.79 1.78
C PHE A 105 -14.77 -2.23 1.03
N ALA A 106 -14.58 -1.88 -0.24
CA ALA A 106 -15.63 -1.30 -1.08
C ALA A 106 -15.46 -1.74 -2.54
N ALA A 107 -16.54 -1.74 -3.28
CA ALA A 107 -16.59 -1.85 -4.73
C ALA A 107 -17.59 -0.82 -5.25
N ARG A 108 -17.31 -0.22 -6.40
CA ARG A 108 -18.19 0.75 -7.06
C ARG A 108 -18.10 0.59 -8.56
N VAL A 109 -19.20 0.81 -9.25
CA VAL A 109 -19.19 1.08 -10.69
C VAL A 109 -18.69 2.50 -10.89
N VAL A 110 -17.81 2.69 -11.84
CA VAL A 110 -17.21 3.99 -12.15
C VAL A 110 -17.33 4.26 -13.64
N ASP A 111 -17.19 5.52 -14.02
CA ASP A 111 -17.16 5.93 -15.40
C ASP A 111 -15.96 5.31 -16.16
N ALA A 112 -16.11 5.07 -17.45
CA ALA A 112 -15.06 4.49 -18.29
C ALA A 112 -13.77 5.35 -18.38
N SER A 113 -13.84 6.63 -18.02
CA SER A 113 -12.69 7.53 -17.94
C SER A 113 -11.85 7.33 -16.66
N PHE A 114 -12.37 6.58 -15.66
CA PHE A 114 -11.67 6.36 -14.40
C PHE A 114 -10.47 5.45 -14.60
N ASP A 115 -9.29 5.92 -14.20
CA ASP A 115 -8.08 5.12 -14.09
C ASP A 115 -7.51 5.20 -12.68
N ALA A 116 -7.45 4.08 -11.95
CA ALA A 116 -6.98 4.06 -10.58
C ALA A 116 -5.55 4.62 -10.42
N ARG A 117 -4.69 4.45 -11.44
CA ARG A 117 -3.31 4.92 -11.41
C ARG A 117 -3.20 6.41 -11.70
N PHE A 118 -3.91 6.88 -12.74
CA PHE A 118 -3.78 8.26 -13.24
C PHE A 118 -4.78 9.21 -12.60
N SER A 119 -5.91 8.71 -12.08
CA SER A 119 -6.87 9.54 -11.32
C SER A 119 -6.45 9.75 -9.86
N ALA A 120 -5.38 9.13 -9.39
CA ALA A 120 -4.91 9.31 -8.02
C ALA A 120 -4.21 10.66 -7.84
N LEU A 121 -4.78 11.51 -6.98
CA LEU A 121 -4.30 12.88 -6.70
C LEU A 121 -3.13 12.94 -5.73
N ALA A 122 -3.01 11.94 -4.87
CA ALA A 122 -1.94 11.82 -3.89
C ALA A 122 -1.74 10.37 -3.44
N ARG A 123 -0.58 10.09 -2.89
CA ARG A 123 -0.27 8.85 -2.18
C ARG A 123 0.27 9.23 -0.82
N ARG A 124 -0.17 8.47 0.21
CA ARG A 124 0.26 8.65 1.60
C ARG A 124 0.89 7.39 2.12
N TYR A 125 2.03 7.54 2.77
CA TYR A 125 2.72 6.47 3.47
C TYR A 125 2.93 6.84 4.92
N THR A 126 2.88 5.83 5.79
CA THR A 126 3.38 5.92 7.15
C THR A 126 4.48 4.88 7.29
N TYR A 127 5.70 5.32 7.48
CA TYR A 127 6.82 4.45 7.78
C TYR A 127 7.05 4.50 9.30
N ARG A 128 7.08 3.33 9.94
CA ARG A 128 7.22 3.25 11.40
C ARG A 128 8.59 2.78 11.78
N VAL A 129 9.18 3.47 12.76
CA VAL A 129 10.48 3.15 13.33
C VAL A 129 10.35 3.12 14.85
N SER A 130 11.06 2.22 15.49
CA SER A 130 11.20 2.16 16.94
C SER A 130 12.68 2.24 17.29
N ASP A 131 13.02 3.13 18.20
CA ASP A 131 14.34 3.23 18.85
C ASP A 131 14.41 2.46 20.19
N ALA A 132 13.40 1.62 20.43
CA ALA A 132 13.37 0.62 21.51
C ALA A 132 12.93 -0.73 20.93
N PRO A 133 13.50 -1.86 21.44
CA PRO A 133 13.15 -3.19 20.94
C PRO A 133 11.69 -3.54 21.26
N ASP A 134 10.93 -3.90 20.23
CA ASP A 134 9.55 -4.39 20.34
C ASP A 134 9.37 -5.65 19.45
N PRO A 135 9.60 -6.85 20.00
CA PRO A 135 9.46 -8.09 19.25
C PRO A 135 8.05 -8.35 18.68
N LEU A 136 7.02 -7.78 19.30
CA LEU A 136 5.63 -7.95 18.84
C LEU A 136 5.33 -7.12 17.60
N ALA A 137 6.02 -6.00 17.43
CA ALA A 137 5.84 -5.08 16.31
C ALA A 137 6.83 -5.30 15.14
N ARG A 138 7.65 -6.34 15.17
CA ARG A 138 8.71 -6.65 14.18
C ARG A 138 8.24 -6.70 12.71
N TRP A 139 6.95 -6.83 12.46
CA TRP A 139 6.38 -6.93 11.11
C TRP A 139 5.91 -5.60 10.54
N ASP A 140 5.77 -4.56 11.37
CA ASP A 140 5.25 -3.27 10.93
C ASP A 140 6.13 -2.07 11.32
N ARG A 141 7.25 -2.31 12.01
CA ARG A 141 8.23 -1.28 12.41
C ARG A 141 9.65 -1.72 12.07
N LEU A 142 10.46 -0.76 11.67
CA LEU A 142 11.90 -0.90 11.66
C LEU A 142 12.41 -0.62 13.07
N TRP A 143 13.22 -1.50 13.62
CA TRP A 143 13.96 -1.23 14.85
C TRP A 143 15.34 -0.66 14.50
N VAL A 144 15.75 0.38 15.22
CA VAL A 144 17.10 0.96 15.23
C VAL A 144 17.60 1.00 16.67
N ASP A 145 18.88 0.84 16.87
CA ASP A 145 19.48 0.68 18.21
C ASP A 145 19.95 2.04 18.79
N GLU A 146 19.86 3.12 18.05
CA GLU A 146 20.22 4.45 18.51
C GLU A 146 18.99 5.28 18.83
N PRO A 147 19.03 6.12 19.90
CA PRO A 147 18.00 7.13 20.13
C PRO A 147 17.86 8.09 18.94
N LEU A 148 16.65 8.45 18.60
CA LEU A 148 16.37 9.29 17.44
C LEU A 148 15.81 10.66 17.87
N ASP A 149 16.43 11.73 17.36
CA ASP A 149 15.96 13.12 17.54
C ASP A 149 14.95 13.46 16.43
N ASP A 150 13.65 13.46 16.79
CA ASP A 150 12.56 13.75 15.85
C ASP A 150 12.51 15.24 15.46
N GLN A 151 13.03 16.16 16.29
CA GLN A 151 13.11 17.57 15.92
C GLN A 151 14.17 17.78 14.83
N ALA A 152 15.38 17.25 15.01
CA ALA A 152 16.44 17.32 14.01
C ALA A 152 16.00 16.73 12.67
N MET A 153 15.29 15.58 12.69
CA MET A 153 14.72 14.96 11.49
C MET A 153 13.69 15.86 10.80
N ASN A 154 12.83 16.55 11.57
CA ASN A 154 11.81 17.44 11.00
C ASN A 154 12.45 18.70 10.39
N ASP A 155 13.47 19.25 11.03
CA ASP A 155 14.20 20.40 10.51
C ASP A 155 14.93 20.05 9.21
N ALA A 156 15.55 18.87 9.13
CA ALA A 156 16.17 18.35 7.91
C ALA A 156 15.14 18.02 6.81
N ALA A 157 13.92 17.65 7.16
CA ALA A 157 12.85 17.37 6.20
C ALA A 157 12.26 18.61 5.56
N ALA A 158 12.30 19.76 6.24
CA ALA A 158 11.62 20.98 5.82
C ALA A 158 12.05 21.48 4.41
N PRO A 159 13.34 21.52 4.05
CA PRO A 159 13.80 21.94 2.72
C PRO A 159 13.35 21.01 1.58
N LEU A 160 12.99 19.76 1.88
CA LEU A 160 12.56 18.79 0.89
C LEU A 160 11.10 18.94 0.47
N LEU A 161 10.32 19.77 1.19
CA LEU A 161 8.92 20.01 0.86
C LEU A 161 8.80 20.87 -0.41
N GLY A 162 7.76 20.59 -1.20
CA GLY A 162 7.51 21.26 -2.46
C GLY A 162 7.86 20.41 -3.67
N GLN A 163 8.07 21.08 -4.81
CA GLN A 163 8.42 20.42 -6.06
C GLN A 163 9.94 20.42 -6.25
N HIS A 164 10.51 19.23 -6.28
CA HIS A 164 11.93 19.01 -6.47
C HIS A 164 12.21 17.84 -7.41
N ASP A 165 13.44 17.77 -7.91
CA ASP A 165 13.97 16.57 -8.56
C ASP A 165 14.52 15.63 -7.47
N PHE A 166 13.81 14.54 -7.22
CA PHE A 166 14.19 13.52 -6.24
C PHE A 166 15.07 12.40 -6.84
N LEU A 167 15.85 12.69 -7.88
CA LEU A 167 16.72 11.69 -8.51
C LEU A 167 17.64 10.99 -7.51
N GLY A 168 18.21 11.72 -6.55
CA GLY A 168 19.08 11.18 -5.49
C GLY A 168 18.39 10.17 -4.56
N TYR A 169 17.06 10.23 -4.45
CA TYR A 169 16.24 9.35 -3.62
C TYR A 169 15.56 8.22 -4.41
N CYS A 170 15.75 8.17 -5.71
CA CYS A 170 15.04 7.27 -6.60
C CYS A 170 15.97 6.27 -7.27
N ARG A 171 15.45 5.10 -7.58
CA ARG A 171 16.03 4.27 -8.64
C ARG A 171 15.50 4.76 -9.98
N PRO A 172 16.36 5.32 -10.86
CA PRO A 172 15.92 5.81 -12.17
C PRO A 172 15.24 4.70 -12.97
N ARG A 173 14.25 5.09 -13.75
CA ARG A 173 13.57 4.21 -14.68
C ARG A 173 13.38 4.96 -16.00
N GLU A 174 13.71 4.31 -17.09
CA GLU A 174 13.55 4.89 -18.43
C GLU A 174 12.10 5.34 -18.67
N GLY A 175 11.94 6.54 -19.22
CA GLY A 175 10.65 7.16 -19.51
C GLY A 175 9.87 7.66 -18.28
N ALA A 176 10.45 7.64 -17.08
CA ALA A 176 9.80 8.15 -15.86
C ALA A 176 10.54 9.39 -15.33
N THR A 177 9.79 10.45 -15.03
CA THR A 177 10.33 11.64 -14.35
C THR A 177 10.60 11.34 -12.87
N THR A 178 11.60 12.03 -12.30
CA THR A 178 11.92 12.03 -10.87
C THR A 178 11.46 13.31 -10.17
N ILE A 179 10.90 14.26 -10.93
CA ILE A 179 10.29 15.48 -10.37
C ILE A 179 8.99 15.10 -9.67
N ARG A 180 8.88 15.44 -8.38
CA ARG A 180 7.71 15.16 -7.53
C ARG A 180 7.38 16.36 -6.67
N THR A 181 6.11 16.45 -6.28
CA THR A 181 5.66 17.44 -5.30
C THR A 181 5.46 16.74 -3.97
N LEU A 182 6.43 16.88 -3.07
CA LEU A 182 6.36 16.35 -1.70
C LEU A 182 5.54 17.31 -0.85
N ARG A 183 4.39 16.87 -0.37
CA ARG A 183 3.43 17.70 0.38
C ARG A 183 3.62 17.59 1.88
N THR A 184 4.03 16.41 2.34
CA THR A 184 4.29 16.12 3.75
C THR A 184 5.47 15.17 3.86
N LEU A 185 6.40 15.52 4.75
CA LEU A 185 7.45 14.64 5.24
C LEU A 185 7.69 15.02 6.70
N ARG A 186 7.17 14.23 7.63
CA ARG A 186 7.23 14.57 9.05
C ARG A 186 7.39 13.33 9.90
N ALA A 187 8.35 13.37 10.83
CA ALA A 187 8.50 12.43 11.92
C ALA A 187 7.63 12.86 13.10
N VAL A 188 6.81 11.96 13.62
CA VAL A 188 5.95 12.21 14.79
C VAL A 188 6.13 11.06 15.75
N ARG A 189 6.52 11.36 16.99
CA ARG A 189 6.57 10.37 18.07
C ARG A 189 5.15 10.13 18.58
N GLU A 190 4.68 8.90 18.41
CA GLU A 190 3.36 8.45 18.89
C GLU A 190 3.41 8.16 20.39
N ALA A 191 2.25 8.02 21.04
CA ALA A 191 2.15 7.81 22.49
C ALA A 191 2.84 6.53 22.98
N ASP A 192 3.01 5.53 22.13
CA ASP A 192 3.71 4.27 22.41
C ASP A 192 5.23 4.34 22.16
N GLY A 193 5.76 5.54 21.88
CA GLY A 193 7.17 5.77 21.59
C GLY A 193 7.57 5.55 20.12
N THR A 194 6.68 5.01 19.28
CA THR A 194 6.95 4.79 17.87
C THR A 194 7.14 6.10 17.13
N LEU A 195 8.17 6.19 16.29
CA LEU A 195 8.32 7.26 15.32
C LEU A 195 7.57 6.91 14.03
N ALA A 196 6.55 7.70 13.72
CA ALA A 196 5.76 7.59 12.51
C ALA A 196 6.17 8.67 11.51
N PHE A 197 6.88 8.29 10.45
CA PHE A 197 7.16 9.17 9.31
C PHE A 197 5.92 9.22 8.42
N ARG A 198 5.24 10.37 8.40
CA ARG A 198 4.10 10.63 7.52
C ARG A 198 4.60 11.29 6.24
N VAL A 199 4.35 10.65 5.12
CA VAL A 199 4.86 11.08 3.81
C VAL A 199 3.70 11.16 2.83
N GLU A 200 3.51 12.31 2.21
CA GLU A 200 2.51 12.53 1.17
C GLU A 200 3.13 13.23 -0.03
N ALA A 201 2.87 12.73 -1.23
CA ALA A 201 3.26 13.35 -2.50
C ALA A 201 2.21 13.08 -3.58
N ASP A 202 2.29 13.83 -4.68
CA ASP A 202 1.54 13.56 -5.92
C ASP A 202 1.83 12.15 -6.45
N ALA A 203 3.09 11.77 -6.46
CA ALA A 203 3.56 10.42 -6.80
C ALA A 203 4.91 10.15 -6.11
N PHE A 204 5.33 8.89 -6.09
CA PHE A 204 6.65 8.48 -5.63
C PHE A 204 7.36 7.70 -6.72
N CYS A 205 8.63 7.95 -6.90
CA CYS A 205 9.49 7.08 -7.68
C CYS A 205 9.95 5.87 -6.85
N HIS A 206 10.52 4.89 -7.52
CA HIS A 206 10.90 3.63 -6.88
C HIS A 206 11.89 3.87 -5.74
N SER A 207 11.62 3.34 -4.57
CA SER A 207 12.39 3.44 -3.31
C SER A 207 12.38 4.80 -2.62
N MET A 208 11.77 5.86 -3.18
CA MET A 208 11.84 7.23 -2.68
C MET A 208 11.51 7.35 -1.19
N VAL A 209 10.40 6.78 -0.72
CA VAL A 209 10.01 6.85 0.70
C VAL A 209 11.08 6.23 1.61
N ARG A 210 11.62 5.07 1.24
CA ARG A 210 12.68 4.41 2.02
C ARG A 210 13.97 5.21 2.06
N SER A 211 14.33 5.82 0.93
CA SER A 211 15.54 6.65 0.84
C SER A 211 15.41 7.92 1.67
N LEU A 212 14.25 8.61 1.59
CA LEU A 212 13.95 9.79 2.41
C LEU A 212 14.02 9.45 3.90
N VAL A 213 13.33 8.40 4.34
CA VAL A 213 13.37 7.97 5.74
C VAL A 213 14.78 7.57 6.16
N GLY A 214 15.51 6.84 5.31
CA GLY A 214 16.91 6.46 5.60
C GLY A 214 17.82 7.67 5.81
N ALA A 215 17.71 8.71 4.97
CA ALA A 215 18.47 9.95 5.14
C ALA A 215 18.12 10.66 6.46
N LEU A 216 16.82 10.76 6.79
CA LEU A 216 16.39 11.38 8.04
C LEU A 216 16.82 10.58 9.29
N LEU A 217 16.87 9.25 9.21
CA LEU A 217 17.38 8.43 10.32
C LEU A 217 18.86 8.68 10.60
N LEU A 218 19.66 8.93 9.57
CA LEU A 218 21.09 9.30 9.75
C LEU A 218 21.23 10.66 10.44
N VAL A 219 20.33 11.60 10.18
CA VAL A 219 20.30 12.89 10.91
C VAL A 219 19.82 12.68 12.33
N GLY A 220 18.71 11.96 12.54
CA GLY A 220 18.13 11.74 13.86
C GLY A 220 19.03 10.97 14.83
N SER A 221 19.88 10.09 14.32
CA SER A 221 20.92 9.39 15.12
C SER A 221 22.18 10.23 15.34
N GLY A 222 22.29 11.43 14.77
CA GLY A 222 23.51 12.27 14.81
C GLY A 222 24.65 11.78 13.92
N ALA A 223 24.41 10.77 13.06
CA ALA A 223 25.43 10.25 12.14
C ALA A 223 25.71 11.21 10.95
N ARG A 224 24.80 12.12 10.69
CA ARG A 224 24.87 13.17 9.67
C ARG A 224 24.29 14.48 10.17
N ASP A 225 24.78 15.58 9.61
CA ASP A 225 24.29 16.93 9.89
C ASP A 225 22.90 17.15 9.26
N ILE A 226 22.23 18.21 9.70
CA ILE A 226 20.87 18.58 9.27
C ILE A 226 20.76 18.86 7.75
N ASP A 227 21.84 19.29 7.13
CA ASP A 227 21.91 19.61 5.70
C ASP A 227 22.17 18.40 4.80
N TYR A 228 22.23 17.19 5.38
CA TYR A 228 22.57 15.97 4.64
C TYR A 228 21.52 15.53 3.62
N PRO A 229 20.20 15.63 3.89
CA PRO A 229 19.17 15.17 2.95
C PRO A 229 19.09 15.93 1.64
#